data_a5a90c60958e16e6b05c33d3ad6a9ff5
#
_entry.id   a5a90c60958e16e6b05c33d3ad6a9ff5
#
_cell.length_a   1.000
_cell.length_b   1.000
_cell.length_c   1.000
_cell.angle_alpha   90.00
_cell.angle_beta   90.00
_cell.angle_gamma   90.00
#
_symmetry.space_group_name_H-M   'P 1'
#
loop_
_entity.id
_entity.type
_entity.pdbx_description
1 polymer ?
#
loop_
_entity_poly.entity_id
_entity_poly.type
_entity_poly.pdbx_seq_one_letter_code
_entity_poly.pdbx_strand_id
1 'polypeptide(L)'
;VRPVLSGARRRSRHLVLWTVSLFLLTTLLPSPARADNPIVQTIYTADPAPLVHNGRLYLYTGHDEDGSTYFTMRDWRVYSTTDMANWTDHGSPMSLATFAWADANAWAGHVAYRNGKFYWYVPVRNRATGGMAIGVAVGDSPTGPFRDALGRPLVENGEIDPNVLIDDDGQAYLYWGNPRLWYVRLNTDMISYSGSPTQIPLTTAGFGTRNGNASRPTLYEEGPWVFKRNGLYYNVFAAECCSEFIGYSTAPSATGPWTYRGTVMPKQGSSFTNHPGIIDFAGNSYFFYHNGALPGGGGYTRSVAVERFSYNADGTIPTINMTTAGPPQVGTLNPYVRQEAETIAWGTGVETEPSSEGGMNVGFIENGDNIKVKGVGFGSGASSFTARVASGTSGGQIEVRLGSATGTLVGTCTVPGTGGWQNWTTVTCPVSGATGTRDLYLRFAGGSGYLLNLNWWQFTPGGGSGGNLLTNGTMEDGTTGWTSSGGTLSSATDVAHGGSRSLLNSGRTSAWQGPHQNVTSSLTNGKSYTTSVWVRSQSGTPSAKATLTFTADGTTNYVQLTPAQTVNTNGWTQLTGTATVSWTGTLTNASFYVETAAGTDGLYIDDASFQ
;
A
#
# COMPACT_ATOMS: atom_id res chain seq x y z
N VAL A 1 1.18 -82.95 34.46
CA VAL A 1 0.06 -83.83 34.10
C VAL A 1 -0.74 -83.16 33.03
N ARG A 2 -0.62 -83.62 31.81
CA ARG A 2 -1.57 -83.42 30.68
C ARG A 2 -2.82 -84.26 30.91
N PRO A 3 -3.97 -83.98 30.32
CA PRO A 3 -4.32 -84.17 28.90
C PRO A 3 -5.25 -83.08 28.31
N VAL A 4 -5.24 -82.75 27.06
CA VAL A 4 -5.66 -83.34 25.75
C VAL A 4 -7.20 -83.28 25.47
N LEU A 5 -7.51 -82.62 24.30
CA LEU A 5 -8.64 -82.74 23.35
C LEU A 5 -9.92 -81.95 23.72
N SER A 6 -10.60 -81.19 22.80
CA SER A 6 -11.03 -81.52 21.44
C SER A 6 -11.51 -80.29 20.68
N GLY A 7 -11.50 -80.35 19.38
CA GLY A 7 -11.80 -79.26 18.44
C GLY A 7 -13.29 -79.02 18.17
N ALA A 8 -13.58 -77.81 17.76
CA ALA A 8 -14.80 -77.50 17.00
C ALA A 8 -14.47 -76.45 15.92
N ARG A 9 -14.55 -76.84 14.69
CA ARG A 9 -14.49 -75.96 13.49
C ARG A 9 -15.65 -74.97 13.52
N ARG A 10 -15.38 -73.69 13.52
CA ARG A 10 -16.37 -72.69 13.08
C ARG A 10 -15.82 -71.96 11.84
N ARG A 11 -16.67 -71.96 10.79
CA ARG A 11 -16.45 -71.30 9.52
C ARG A 11 -16.41 -69.76 9.73
N SER A 12 -15.32 -69.12 9.39
CA SER A 12 -15.22 -67.67 9.30
C SER A 12 -15.83 -67.20 7.98
N ARG A 13 -16.89 -66.38 8.08
CA ARG A 13 -17.37 -65.55 6.97
C ARG A 13 -16.48 -64.33 6.89
N HIS A 14 -15.74 -64.15 5.81
CA HIS A 14 -14.99 -62.94 5.51
C HIS A 14 -16.00 -61.82 5.14
N LEU A 15 -16.14 -60.84 6.01
CA LEU A 15 -16.80 -59.58 5.70
C LEU A 15 -15.74 -58.66 5.11
N VAL A 16 -15.79 -58.41 3.79
CA VAL A 16 -14.94 -57.44 3.12
C VAL A 16 -15.54 -56.05 3.37
N LEU A 17 -14.93 -55.29 4.29
CA LEU A 17 -15.20 -53.84 4.44
C LEU A 17 -14.47 -53.10 3.32
N TRP A 18 -15.23 -52.52 2.40
CA TRP A 18 -14.73 -51.50 1.47
C TRP A 18 -14.63 -50.17 2.25
N THR A 19 -13.43 -49.77 2.66
CA THR A 19 -13.17 -48.41 3.10
C THR A 19 -13.03 -47.50 1.88
N VAL A 20 -14.06 -46.70 1.61
CA VAL A 20 -13.98 -45.63 0.63
C VAL A 20 -13.19 -44.49 1.29
N SER A 21 -11.92 -44.40 0.93
CA SER A 21 -11.06 -43.24 1.32
C SER A 21 -11.51 -42.04 0.46
N LEU A 22 -12.31 -41.17 1.07
CA LEU A 22 -12.64 -39.85 0.51
C LEU A 22 -11.40 -38.96 0.62
N PHE A 23 -10.59 -38.87 -0.46
CA PHE A 23 -9.55 -37.86 -0.57
C PHE A 23 -10.22 -36.49 -0.65
N LEU A 24 -10.31 -35.77 0.47
CA LEU A 24 -10.57 -34.34 0.45
C LEU A 24 -9.37 -33.65 -0.22
N LEU A 25 -9.53 -33.31 -1.49
CA LEU A 25 -8.62 -32.41 -2.20
C LEU A 25 -8.84 -31.02 -1.61
N THR A 26 -8.15 -30.68 -0.51
CA THR A 26 -8.08 -29.30 -0.03
C THR A 26 -7.25 -28.56 -1.07
N THR A 27 -7.91 -27.81 -1.95
CA THR A 27 -7.24 -26.78 -2.74
C THR A 27 -6.63 -25.79 -1.75
N LEU A 28 -5.31 -25.87 -1.55
CA LEU A 28 -4.52 -24.84 -0.89
C LEU A 28 -4.67 -23.57 -1.74
N LEU A 29 -5.65 -22.74 -1.42
CA LEU A 29 -5.66 -21.37 -1.91
C LEU A 29 -4.36 -20.73 -1.43
N PRO A 30 -3.57 -20.10 -2.31
CA PRO A 30 -2.37 -19.41 -1.88
C PRO A 30 -2.78 -18.37 -0.82
N SER A 31 -2.16 -18.42 0.34
CA SER A 31 -2.34 -17.39 1.38
C SER A 31 -2.01 -16.04 0.74
N PRO A 32 -2.80 -14.99 0.98
CA PRO A 32 -2.48 -13.67 0.46
C PRO A 32 -1.06 -13.29 0.89
N ALA A 33 -0.30 -12.69 -0.03
CA ALA A 33 1.02 -12.16 0.25
C ALA A 33 0.91 -11.22 1.47
N ARG A 34 1.84 -11.30 2.41
CA ARG A 34 1.90 -10.43 3.59
C ARG A 34 3.07 -9.47 3.42
N ALA A 35 2.93 -8.27 3.95
CA ALA A 35 4.04 -7.34 4.06
C ALA A 35 5.14 -7.96 4.94
N ASP A 36 6.39 -7.60 4.69
CA ASP A 36 7.49 -7.94 5.57
C ASP A 36 7.72 -6.75 6.54
N ASN A 37 7.82 -7.00 7.84
CA ASN A 37 8.20 -6.01 8.83
C ASN A 37 9.69 -6.15 9.19
N PRO A 38 10.44 -5.04 9.27
CA PRO A 38 10.05 -3.65 9.02
C PRO A 38 9.72 -3.37 7.55
N ILE A 39 8.84 -2.37 7.30
CA ILE A 39 8.36 -2.05 5.95
C ILE A 39 9.34 -1.24 5.10
N VAL A 40 10.36 -0.66 5.71
CA VAL A 40 11.48 0.04 5.05
C VAL A 40 12.77 -0.63 5.50
N GLN A 41 13.61 -1.07 4.55
CA GLN A 41 14.86 -1.77 4.83
C GLN A 41 16.10 -1.02 4.33
N THR A 42 15.91 0.00 3.49
CA THR A 42 16.97 0.75 2.83
C THR A 42 17.61 1.80 3.75
N ILE A 43 16.97 2.13 4.86
CA ILE A 43 17.39 3.17 5.81
C ILE A 43 16.71 2.95 7.17
N TYR A 44 17.28 3.45 8.25
CA TYR A 44 16.61 3.44 9.57
C TYR A 44 15.54 4.52 9.64
N THR A 45 14.33 4.13 10.06
CA THR A 45 13.15 4.99 10.11
C THR A 45 12.46 4.90 11.46
N ALA A 46 11.89 6.00 11.94
CA ALA A 46 11.25 6.07 13.24
C ALA A 46 9.95 6.89 13.21
N ASP A 47 9.17 6.78 14.27
CA ASP A 47 8.07 7.70 14.61
C ASP A 47 7.03 7.81 13.47
N PRO A 48 6.34 6.71 13.12
CA PRO A 48 5.48 6.64 11.95
C PRO A 48 4.22 7.49 12.09
N ALA A 49 3.94 8.37 11.12
CA ALA A 49 2.74 9.18 11.03
C ALA A 49 1.99 8.89 9.71
N PRO A 50 1.02 7.98 9.69
CA PRO A 50 0.27 7.63 8.49
C PRO A 50 -0.80 8.68 8.15
N LEU A 51 -1.01 8.92 6.84
CA LEU A 51 -2.06 9.77 6.27
C LEU A 51 -2.65 9.10 5.03
N VAL A 52 -3.98 9.02 4.93
CA VAL A 52 -4.65 8.58 3.70
C VAL A 52 -5.10 9.78 2.89
N HIS A 53 -4.72 9.81 1.62
CA HIS A 53 -5.14 10.85 0.68
C HIS A 53 -5.35 10.25 -0.72
N ASN A 54 -6.49 10.52 -1.35
CA ASN A 54 -6.86 10.05 -2.69
C ASN A 54 -6.63 8.54 -2.91
N GLY A 55 -7.07 7.70 -1.97
CA GLY A 55 -6.97 6.24 -2.07
C GLY A 55 -5.56 5.66 -1.89
N ARG A 56 -4.57 6.46 -1.54
CA ARG A 56 -3.20 6.06 -1.23
C ARG A 56 -2.88 6.36 0.23
N LEU A 57 -2.18 5.47 0.89
CA LEU A 57 -1.64 5.70 2.23
C LEU A 57 -0.22 6.25 2.09
N TYR A 58 0.04 7.38 2.73
CA TYR A 58 1.36 7.99 2.88
C TYR A 58 1.83 7.79 4.31
N LEU A 59 3.10 7.48 4.47
CA LEU A 59 3.74 7.30 5.76
C LEU A 59 4.89 8.30 5.87
N TYR A 60 4.79 9.19 6.84
CA TYR A 60 5.83 10.15 7.20
C TYR A 60 6.62 9.61 8.36
N THR A 61 7.95 9.68 8.29
CA THR A 61 8.83 9.13 9.31
C THR A 61 9.97 10.10 9.63
N GLY A 62 10.54 9.98 10.82
CA GLY A 62 11.89 10.43 11.08
C GLY A 62 12.92 9.48 10.46
N HIS A 63 14.16 9.93 10.36
CA HIS A 63 15.30 9.18 9.88
C HIS A 63 16.39 9.17 10.95
N ASP A 64 16.67 8.00 11.52
CA ASP A 64 17.82 7.80 12.41
C ASP A 64 19.10 7.67 11.59
N GLU A 65 20.09 8.50 11.86
CA GLU A 65 21.39 8.45 11.17
C GLU A 65 22.14 7.15 11.46
N ASP A 66 22.83 6.63 10.47
CA ASP A 66 23.63 5.41 10.59
C ASP A 66 24.67 5.50 11.70
N GLY A 67 24.83 4.40 12.44
CA GLY A 67 25.79 4.31 13.55
C GLY A 67 25.48 5.27 14.72
N SER A 68 24.28 5.80 14.78
CA SER A 68 23.86 6.74 15.84
C SER A 68 23.87 6.07 17.21
N THR A 69 24.36 6.81 18.19
CA THR A 69 24.35 6.43 19.63
C THR A 69 23.44 7.35 20.46
N TYR A 70 22.67 8.19 19.77
CA TYR A 70 21.66 9.10 20.30
C TYR A 70 20.58 9.31 19.22
N PHE A 71 19.50 10.00 19.52
CA PHE A 71 18.44 10.35 18.53
C PHE A 71 18.95 11.42 17.54
N THR A 72 19.99 11.06 16.77
CA THR A 72 20.57 11.94 15.75
C THR A 72 19.75 11.84 14.48
N MET A 73 18.91 12.83 14.26
CA MET A 73 17.99 12.90 13.12
C MET A 73 18.08 14.28 12.49
N ARG A 74 18.14 14.35 11.15
CA ARG A 74 18.38 15.59 10.40
C ARG A 74 17.36 15.88 9.33
N ASP A 75 16.59 14.88 8.93
CA ASP A 75 15.57 14.98 7.89
C ASP A 75 14.39 14.04 8.18
N TRP A 76 13.35 14.19 7.39
CA TRP A 76 12.15 13.37 7.42
C TRP A 76 11.91 12.73 6.07
N ARG A 77 11.40 11.52 6.08
CA ARG A 77 11.16 10.70 4.89
C ARG A 77 9.68 10.52 4.63
N VAL A 78 9.33 10.27 3.36
CA VAL A 78 7.96 9.96 2.96
C VAL A 78 7.94 8.66 2.16
N TYR A 79 7.07 7.76 2.55
CA TYR A 79 6.78 6.52 1.84
C TYR A 79 5.30 6.48 1.48
N SER A 80 4.91 5.69 0.47
CA SER A 80 3.50 5.50 0.17
C SER A 80 3.19 4.09 -0.34
N THR A 81 1.94 3.67 -0.14
CA THR A 81 1.46 2.38 -0.64
C THR A 81 0.00 2.47 -1.07
N THR A 82 -0.40 1.59 -1.99
CA THR A 82 -1.81 1.34 -2.34
C THR A 82 -2.26 -0.04 -1.88
N ASP A 83 -1.34 -0.90 -1.45
CA ASP A 83 -1.60 -2.30 -1.19
C ASP A 83 -1.10 -2.82 0.17
N MET A 84 -0.49 -1.96 1.01
CA MET A 84 0.08 -2.28 2.33
C MET A 84 1.24 -3.27 2.33
N ALA A 85 1.73 -3.69 1.17
CA ALA A 85 2.84 -4.63 1.03
C ALA A 85 4.05 -4.03 0.29
N ASN A 86 3.79 -3.26 -0.76
CA ASN A 86 4.82 -2.60 -1.56
C ASN A 86 4.82 -1.10 -1.24
N TRP A 87 5.97 -0.57 -0.86
CA TRP A 87 6.12 0.80 -0.39
C TRP A 87 7.05 1.57 -1.31
N THR A 88 6.57 2.69 -1.86
CA THR A 88 7.36 3.59 -2.70
C THR A 88 8.10 4.58 -1.82
N ASP A 89 9.41 4.68 -1.94
CA ASP A 89 10.22 5.72 -1.29
C ASP A 89 10.14 7.03 -2.09
N HIS A 90 9.75 8.13 -1.45
CA HIS A 90 9.72 9.46 -2.04
C HIS A 90 10.89 10.34 -1.58
N GLY A 91 11.85 9.77 -0.89
CA GLY A 91 13.03 10.48 -0.38
C GLY A 91 12.71 11.40 0.80
N SER A 92 13.54 12.43 0.95
CA SER A 92 13.46 13.43 1.99
C SER A 92 12.97 14.77 1.43
N PRO A 93 11.66 15.08 1.50
CA PRO A 93 11.13 16.35 1.00
C PRO A 93 11.34 17.53 1.97
N MET A 94 11.88 17.27 3.17
CA MET A 94 12.09 18.25 4.23
C MET A 94 13.24 17.82 5.14
N SER A 95 14.04 18.79 5.59
CA SER A 95 15.15 18.57 6.52
C SER A 95 15.24 19.74 7.53
N LEU A 96 16.20 19.66 8.46
CA LEU A 96 16.50 20.79 9.37
C LEU A 96 16.76 22.10 8.62
N ALA A 97 17.36 22.04 7.43
CA ALA A 97 17.62 23.22 6.61
C ALA A 97 16.35 23.94 6.13
N THR A 98 15.21 23.29 6.18
CA THR A 98 13.90 23.91 5.88
C THR A 98 13.56 25.01 6.88
N PHE A 99 13.99 24.86 8.13
CA PHE A 99 13.73 25.79 9.22
C PHE A 99 15.00 26.57 9.56
N ALA A 100 15.16 27.79 9.05
CA ALA A 100 16.35 28.63 9.24
C ALA A 100 16.68 28.90 10.73
N TRP A 101 15.69 28.79 11.61
CA TRP A 101 15.78 28.98 13.05
C TRP A 101 16.12 27.70 13.84
N ALA A 102 16.11 26.51 13.17
CA ALA A 102 16.46 25.24 13.78
C ALA A 102 17.91 24.85 13.54
N ASP A 103 18.48 23.97 14.40
CA ASP A 103 19.84 23.47 14.26
C ASP A 103 20.02 21.99 14.59
N ALA A 104 19.02 21.32 15.18
CA ALA A 104 19.09 19.89 15.53
C ALA A 104 17.72 19.28 15.75
N ASN A 105 17.70 17.94 15.91
CA ASN A 105 16.58 17.15 16.41
C ASN A 105 15.37 17.19 15.50
N ALA A 106 15.52 16.70 14.26
CA ALA A 106 14.42 16.47 13.33
C ALA A 106 13.57 15.25 13.78
N TRP A 107 12.85 15.40 14.92
CA TRP A 107 12.19 14.27 15.59
C TRP A 107 10.76 14.06 15.12
N ALA A 108 9.97 13.25 15.87
CA ALA A 108 8.66 12.76 15.51
C ALA A 108 7.69 13.86 15.06
N GLY A 109 7.23 13.83 13.82
CA GLY A 109 6.31 14.82 13.25
C GLY A 109 4.97 14.22 12.85
N HIS A 110 4.00 15.08 12.54
CA HIS A 110 2.67 14.70 12.10
C HIS A 110 2.19 15.56 10.94
N VAL A 111 1.53 14.94 9.95
CA VAL A 111 1.00 15.64 8.78
C VAL A 111 -0.53 15.65 8.80
N ALA A 112 -1.10 16.83 8.58
CA ALA A 112 -2.53 17.00 8.36
C ALA A 112 -2.82 17.59 6.98
N TYR A 113 -3.91 17.15 6.34
CA TYR A 113 -4.38 17.70 5.07
C TYR A 113 -5.61 18.57 5.30
N ARG A 114 -5.59 19.79 4.75
CA ARG A 114 -6.72 20.70 4.78
C ARG A 114 -6.69 21.67 3.60
N ASN A 115 -7.83 21.88 2.94
CA ASN A 115 -8.02 22.89 1.88
C ASN A 115 -6.95 22.84 0.77
N GLY A 116 -6.61 21.64 0.29
CA GLY A 116 -5.63 21.47 -0.79
C GLY A 116 -4.17 21.57 -0.36
N LYS A 117 -3.88 21.67 0.93
CA LYS A 117 -2.52 21.79 1.46
C LYS A 117 -2.23 20.71 2.48
N PHE A 118 -0.95 20.34 2.58
CA PHE A 118 -0.38 19.44 3.59
C PHE A 118 0.43 20.26 4.57
N TYR A 119 0.14 20.10 5.87
CA TYR A 119 0.78 20.81 6.97
C TYR A 119 1.56 19.81 7.80
N TRP A 120 2.88 19.92 7.81
CA TRP A 120 3.76 19.02 8.55
C TRP A 120 4.28 19.73 9.80
N TYR A 121 3.82 19.29 10.95
CA TYR A 121 4.23 19.79 12.26
C TYR A 121 5.37 18.93 12.77
N VAL A 122 6.49 19.56 13.16
CA VAL A 122 7.70 18.85 13.59
C VAL A 122 8.34 19.52 14.80
N PRO A 123 8.84 18.74 15.76
CA PRO A 123 9.67 19.26 16.83
C PRO A 123 11.11 19.40 16.32
N VAL A 124 11.70 20.55 16.58
CA VAL A 124 13.11 20.83 16.29
C VAL A 124 13.71 21.69 17.42
N ARG A 125 15.03 21.61 17.58
CA ARG A 125 15.72 22.49 18.51
C ARG A 125 15.82 23.90 17.93
N ASN A 126 15.32 24.91 18.67
CA ASN A 126 15.47 26.30 18.30
C ASN A 126 16.91 26.75 18.60
N ARG A 127 17.61 27.20 17.56
CA ARG A 127 19.01 27.67 17.64
C ARG A 127 19.21 28.80 18.62
N ALA A 128 18.24 29.71 18.74
CA ALA A 128 18.36 30.90 19.56
C ALA A 128 18.20 30.62 21.06
N THR A 129 17.32 29.68 21.43
CA THR A 129 17.01 29.36 22.82
C THR A 129 17.65 28.05 23.30
N GLY A 130 18.04 27.17 22.38
CA GLY A 130 18.50 25.82 22.68
C GLY A 130 17.37 24.85 23.10
N GLY A 131 16.14 25.34 23.23
CA GLY A 131 14.96 24.57 23.63
C GLY A 131 14.28 23.88 22.42
N MET A 132 13.44 22.87 22.71
CA MET A 132 12.59 22.23 21.72
C MET A 132 11.39 23.14 21.40
N ALA A 133 11.02 23.17 20.12
CA ALA A 133 9.92 23.97 19.62
C ALA A 133 9.22 23.21 18.47
N ILE A 134 7.93 23.46 18.28
CA ILE A 134 7.15 22.90 17.17
C ILE A 134 7.15 23.89 16.00
N GLY A 135 7.71 23.49 14.88
CA GLY A 135 7.58 24.17 13.59
C GLY A 135 6.43 23.62 12.75
N VAL A 136 6.01 24.36 11.73
CA VAL A 136 5.05 23.90 10.74
C VAL A 136 5.55 24.22 9.34
N ALA A 137 5.61 23.20 8.48
CA ALA A 137 5.93 23.35 7.08
C ALA A 137 4.69 23.03 6.21
N VAL A 138 4.60 23.68 5.04
CA VAL A 138 3.45 23.56 4.14
C VAL A 138 3.92 23.08 2.77
N GLY A 139 3.19 22.12 2.21
CA GLY A 139 3.37 21.58 0.86
C GLY A 139 2.06 21.54 0.07
N ASP A 140 2.16 21.53 -1.25
CA ASP A 140 1.05 21.36 -2.19
C ASP A 140 0.80 19.90 -2.56
N SER A 141 1.76 19.03 -2.26
CA SER A 141 1.72 17.60 -2.51
C SER A 141 2.00 16.84 -1.21
N PRO A 142 1.45 15.63 -1.04
CA PRO A 142 1.79 14.78 0.12
C PRO A 142 3.27 14.40 0.18
N THR A 143 3.97 14.44 -0.95
CA THR A 143 5.41 14.17 -1.07
C THR A 143 6.26 15.43 -1.15
N GLY A 144 5.67 16.60 -0.86
CA GLY A 144 6.36 17.89 -0.85
C GLY A 144 6.59 18.49 -2.26
N PRO A 145 7.55 19.42 -2.38
CA PRO A 145 8.42 19.93 -1.31
C PRO A 145 7.66 20.71 -0.23
N PHE A 146 8.14 20.60 1.01
CA PHE A 146 7.62 21.36 2.15
C PHE A 146 8.48 22.59 2.42
N ARG A 147 7.84 23.68 2.86
CA ARG A 147 8.51 24.96 3.20
C ARG A 147 8.05 25.44 4.56
N ASP A 148 8.96 26.01 5.35
CA ASP A 148 8.62 26.66 6.62
C ASP A 148 7.55 27.72 6.39
N ALA A 149 6.42 27.57 7.08
CA ALA A 149 5.27 28.44 6.89
C ALA A 149 5.40 29.79 7.63
N LEU A 150 6.25 29.88 8.65
CA LEU A 150 6.27 31.00 9.59
C LEU A 150 7.63 31.70 9.70
N GLY A 151 8.74 31.03 9.36
CA GLY A 151 10.10 31.52 9.65
C GLY A 151 10.44 31.58 11.15
N ARG A 152 9.63 30.94 12.00
CA ARG A 152 9.75 30.89 13.47
C ARG A 152 8.95 29.70 14.03
N PRO A 153 9.17 29.33 15.30
CA PRO A 153 8.31 28.36 15.97
C PRO A 153 6.81 28.74 15.93
N LEU A 154 5.96 27.72 15.75
CA LEU A 154 4.52 27.83 16.02
C LEU A 154 4.27 27.82 17.54
N VAL A 155 4.87 26.84 18.24
CA VAL A 155 4.83 26.73 19.72
C VAL A 155 6.25 26.46 20.22
N GLU A 156 6.60 27.09 21.34
CA GLU A 156 7.90 26.88 21.98
C GLU A 156 7.71 26.78 23.50
N ASN A 157 7.66 25.59 24.04
CA ASN A 157 7.54 25.30 25.46
C ASN A 157 8.44 24.15 25.94
N GLY A 158 9.39 23.71 25.09
CA GLY A 158 10.35 22.64 25.38
C GLY A 158 9.83 21.22 25.18
N GLU A 159 8.60 21.06 24.74
CA GLU A 159 7.97 19.74 24.51
C GLU A 159 7.99 19.35 23.03
N ILE A 160 7.74 18.04 22.73
CA ILE A 160 7.92 17.41 21.42
C ILE A 160 6.65 16.64 20.99
N ASP A 161 6.73 15.91 19.90
CA ASP A 161 5.74 14.92 19.41
C ASP A 161 4.37 15.52 19.07
N PRO A 162 4.30 16.45 18.09
CA PRO A 162 3.04 17.02 17.67
C PRO A 162 2.14 16.00 17.00
N ASN A 163 0.83 16.08 17.27
CA ASN A 163 -0.24 15.38 16.57
C ASN A 163 -1.39 16.34 16.29
N VAL A 164 -2.01 16.26 15.14
CA VAL A 164 -3.15 17.10 14.77
C VAL A 164 -4.40 16.27 14.53
N LEU A 165 -5.47 16.60 15.24
CA LEU A 165 -6.82 16.15 14.97
C LEU A 165 -7.62 17.29 14.30
N ILE A 166 -8.25 17.02 13.16
CA ILE A 166 -9.32 17.86 12.61
C ILE A 166 -10.64 17.19 12.97
N ASP A 167 -11.43 17.82 13.82
CA ASP A 167 -12.70 17.27 14.31
C ASP A 167 -13.82 17.42 13.26
N ASP A 168 -14.94 16.75 13.49
CA ASP A 168 -16.09 16.71 12.56
C ASP A 168 -16.73 18.09 12.35
N ASP A 169 -16.59 19.00 13.32
CA ASP A 169 -17.04 20.41 13.22
C ASP A 169 -16.04 21.31 12.47
N GLY A 170 -14.90 20.74 12.02
CA GLY A 170 -13.83 21.46 11.33
C GLY A 170 -12.85 22.15 12.27
N GLN A 171 -13.01 22.08 13.60
CA GLN A 171 -12.01 22.59 14.53
C GLN A 171 -10.78 21.68 14.54
N ALA A 172 -9.61 22.25 14.28
CA ALA A 172 -8.35 21.53 14.38
C ALA A 172 -7.72 21.74 15.76
N TYR A 173 -7.17 20.67 16.32
CA TYR A 173 -6.45 20.66 17.59
C TYR A 173 -5.04 20.17 17.34
N LEU A 174 -4.04 20.88 17.85
CA LEU A 174 -2.66 20.43 17.94
C LEU A 174 -2.43 19.92 19.36
N TYR A 175 -2.01 18.66 19.49
CA TYR A 175 -1.55 18.04 20.73
C TYR A 175 -0.07 17.81 20.64
N TRP A 176 0.65 17.84 21.79
CA TRP A 176 2.07 17.52 21.87
C TRP A 176 2.50 17.31 23.32
N GLY A 177 3.66 16.69 23.52
CA GLY A 177 4.31 16.72 24.82
C GLY A 177 5.02 15.48 25.27
N ASN A 178 6.17 15.71 25.96
CA ASN A 178 6.98 14.77 26.72
C ASN A 178 7.64 15.54 27.88
N PRO A 179 7.37 15.27 29.15
CA PRO A 179 6.42 14.26 29.67
C PRO A 179 5.02 14.80 29.96
N ARG A 180 4.72 16.02 29.59
CA ARG A 180 3.43 16.67 29.81
C ARG A 180 2.63 16.64 28.51
N LEU A 181 1.32 16.50 28.60
CA LEU A 181 0.44 16.54 27.44
C LEU A 181 -0.21 17.92 27.34
N TRP A 182 -0.06 18.55 26.18
CA TRP A 182 -0.61 19.87 25.86
C TRP A 182 -1.54 19.79 24.66
N TYR A 183 -2.42 20.79 24.55
CA TYR A 183 -3.16 21.07 23.34
C TYR A 183 -3.36 22.57 23.12
N VAL A 184 -3.67 22.91 21.85
CA VAL A 184 -4.16 24.22 21.45
C VAL A 184 -5.13 24.09 20.29
N ARG A 185 -6.06 25.03 20.15
CA ARG A 185 -6.95 25.11 18.99
C ARG A 185 -6.25 25.83 17.86
N LEU A 186 -6.00 25.13 16.76
CA LEU A 186 -5.49 25.74 15.53
C LEU A 186 -6.58 26.58 14.88
N ASN A 187 -6.20 27.68 14.27
CA ASN A 187 -7.04 28.46 13.38
C ASN A 187 -7.23 27.73 12.04
N THR A 188 -8.14 28.22 11.21
CA THR A 188 -8.45 27.60 9.91
C THR A 188 -7.29 27.63 8.93
N ASP A 189 -6.31 28.51 9.12
CA ASP A 189 -5.07 28.62 8.35
C ASP A 189 -4.07 27.49 8.66
N MET A 190 -4.27 26.72 9.75
CA MET A 190 -3.43 25.61 10.22
C MET A 190 -2.00 26.01 10.61
N ILE A 191 -1.65 27.29 10.59
CA ILE A 191 -0.32 27.83 10.90
C ILE A 191 -0.32 28.85 12.04
N SER A 192 -1.47 29.04 12.65
CA SER A 192 -1.68 29.87 13.84
C SER A 192 -2.70 29.22 14.78
N TYR A 193 -2.80 29.72 15.99
CA TYR A 193 -3.74 29.20 16.98
C TYR A 193 -4.42 30.31 17.79
N SER A 194 -5.58 29.95 18.38
CA SER A 194 -6.36 30.83 19.25
C SER A 194 -6.24 30.42 20.71
N GLY A 195 -6.18 31.39 21.61
CA GLY A 195 -5.99 31.18 23.05
C GLY A 195 -4.52 30.91 23.43
N SER A 196 -4.32 30.11 24.46
CA SER A 196 -2.99 29.72 24.96
C SER A 196 -2.85 28.20 24.99
N PRO A 197 -1.64 27.65 24.83
CA PRO A 197 -1.37 26.25 25.11
C PRO A 197 -1.91 25.83 26.47
N THR A 198 -2.70 24.78 26.50
CA THR A 198 -3.38 24.28 27.70
C THR A 198 -2.90 22.90 28.03
N GLN A 199 -2.46 22.68 29.26
CA GLN A 199 -2.03 21.35 29.70
C GLN A 199 -3.25 20.47 29.98
N ILE A 200 -3.26 19.25 29.42
CA ILE A 200 -4.24 18.20 29.77
C ILE A 200 -3.77 17.59 31.09
N PRO A 201 -4.64 17.55 32.13
CA PRO A 201 -4.28 16.94 33.41
C PRO A 201 -4.02 15.43 33.25
N LEU A 202 -2.80 15.00 33.55
CA LEU A 202 -2.44 13.59 33.58
C LEU A 202 -2.86 13.00 34.94
N THR A 203 -4.05 12.38 34.96
CA THR A 203 -4.57 11.66 36.14
C THR A 203 -4.38 10.16 35.98
N THR A 204 -4.28 9.41 37.07
CA THR A 204 -4.17 7.93 37.02
C THR A 204 -5.42 7.29 36.42
N ALA A 205 -6.59 7.86 36.63
CA ALA A 205 -7.83 7.43 35.99
C ALA A 205 -7.79 7.66 34.46
N GLY A 206 -7.18 8.75 34.03
CA GLY A 206 -7.08 9.15 32.63
C GLY A 206 -5.97 8.44 31.85
N PHE A 207 -4.84 8.18 32.50
CA PHE A 207 -3.63 7.72 31.81
C PHE A 207 -2.93 6.53 32.51
N GLY A 208 -3.65 5.78 33.33
CA GLY A 208 -3.12 4.61 34.05
C GLY A 208 -2.17 4.98 35.19
N THR A 209 -1.76 3.98 35.97
CA THR A 209 -0.92 4.17 37.16
C THR A 209 0.49 3.62 36.91
N ARG A 210 1.51 4.50 37.04
CA ARG A 210 2.91 4.10 37.03
C ARG A 210 3.33 3.76 38.47
N ASN A 211 3.59 2.51 38.73
CA ASN A 211 4.02 2.04 40.03
C ASN A 211 5.47 2.45 40.33
N GLY A 212 5.74 2.80 41.58
CA GLY A 212 7.09 3.09 42.05
C GLY A 212 7.65 4.47 41.63
N ASN A 213 6.85 5.35 41.01
CA ASN A 213 7.29 6.69 40.62
C ASN A 213 6.26 7.75 41.06
N ALA A 214 6.41 8.26 42.26
CA ALA A 214 5.52 9.26 42.85
C ALA A 214 5.58 10.61 42.14
N SER A 215 6.71 10.98 41.50
CA SER A 215 6.87 12.24 40.77
C SER A 215 6.22 12.20 39.38
N ARG A 216 6.03 11.00 38.82
CA ARG A 216 5.35 10.74 37.55
C ARG A 216 4.37 9.58 37.72
N PRO A 217 3.21 9.80 38.36
CA PRO A 217 2.32 8.73 38.80
C PRO A 217 1.51 8.07 37.66
N THR A 218 1.57 8.61 36.44
CA THR A 218 0.83 8.13 35.28
C THR A 218 1.73 7.43 34.28
N LEU A 219 1.13 6.59 33.43
CA LEU A 219 1.86 5.84 32.40
C LEU A 219 2.23 6.69 31.18
N TYR A 220 1.51 7.79 30.90
CA TYR A 220 1.83 8.67 29.77
C TYR A 220 3.30 9.09 29.79
N GLU A 221 3.99 8.92 28.66
CA GLU A 221 5.36 9.35 28.46
C GLU A 221 5.46 10.39 27.36
N GLU A 222 5.06 10.05 26.12
CA GLU A 222 5.20 10.87 24.92
C GLU A 222 4.33 10.34 23.76
N GLY A 223 4.50 10.88 22.56
CA GLY A 223 3.92 10.37 21.31
C GLY A 223 2.39 10.32 21.31
N PRO A 224 1.66 11.39 21.63
CA PRO A 224 0.20 11.35 21.60
C PRO A 224 -0.29 11.19 20.16
N TRP A 225 -1.12 10.18 19.91
CA TRP A 225 -1.84 9.98 18.67
C TRP A 225 -3.33 10.10 18.93
N VAL A 226 -3.90 11.28 18.68
CA VAL A 226 -5.30 11.59 18.98
C VAL A 226 -6.13 11.50 17.69
N PHE A 227 -7.19 10.71 17.72
CA PHE A 227 -8.14 10.59 16.63
C PHE A 227 -9.56 10.37 17.15
N LYS A 228 -10.56 10.54 16.27
CA LYS A 228 -11.97 10.32 16.58
C LYS A 228 -12.51 9.14 15.76
N ARG A 229 -13.29 8.27 16.42
CA ARG A 229 -13.96 7.16 15.79
C ARG A 229 -15.31 6.91 16.46
N ASN A 230 -16.38 6.86 15.65
CA ASN A 230 -17.76 6.61 16.13
C ASN A 230 -18.18 7.54 17.30
N GLY A 231 -17.82 8.82 17.23
CA GLY A 231 -18.14 9.82 18.23
C GLY A 231 -17.29 9.77 19.52
N LEU A 232 -16.35 8.84 19.63
CA LEU A 232 -15.42 8.71 20.77
C LEU A 232 -14.02 9.16 20.34
N TYR A 233 -13.33 9.90 21.22
CA TYR A 233 -11.96 10.33 21.02
C TYR A 233 -11.02 9.32 21.65
N TYR A 234 -9.96 8.99 20.95
CA TYR A 234 -8.90 8.10 21.38
C TYR A 234 -7.60 8.87 21.46
N ASN A 235 -6.82 8.64 22.49
CA ASN A 235 -5.42 9.07 22.59
C ASN A 235 -4.57 7.84 22.83
N VAL A 236 -3.80 7.43 21.82
CA VAL A 236 -2.84 6.32 21.89
C VAL A 236 -1.47 6.94 22.10
N PHE A 237 -0.67 6.42 23.01
CA PHE A 237 0.57 7.08 23.46
C PHE A 237 1.64 6.08 23.89
N ALA A 238 2.90 6.49 23.79
CA ALA A 238 4.01 5.77 24.39
C ALA A 238 3.95 5.90 25.92
N ALA A 239 4.19 4.81 26.60
CA ALA A 239 3.96 4.67 28.04
C ALA A 239 5.20 4.12 28.75
N GLU A 240 5.53 4.73 29.88
CA GLU A 240 6.52 4.24 30.86
C GLU A 240 7.94 3.99 30.28
N CYS A 241 8.61 5.06 29.85
CA CYS A 241 10.00 4.98 29.39
C CYS A 241 10.94 4.49 30.51
N CYS A 242 11.93 3.73 30.27
CA CYS A 242 12.35 2.96 29.11
C CYS A 242 12.63 1.52 29.52
N SER A 243 12.11 0.49 28.88
CA SER A 243 11.47 0.38 27.59
C SER A 243 9.99 0.75 27.64
N GLU A 244 9.51 1.30 26.54
CA GLU A 244 8.13 1.73 26.38
C GLU A 244 7.21 0.59 25.92
N PHE A 245 5.94 0.76 26.28
CA PHE A 245 4.83 0.06 25.67
C PHE A 245 3.81 1.08 25.12
N ILE A 246 2.85 0.69 24.32
CA ILE A 246 1.80 1.60 23.86
C ILE A 246 0.52 1.38 24.67
N GLY A 247 0.10 2.45 25.35
CA GLY A 247 -1.16 2.53 26.05
C GLY A 247 -2.18 3.40 25.31
N TYR A 248 -3.43 3.39 25.75
CA TYR A 248 -4.43 4.30 25.21
C TYR A 248 -5.49 4.69 26.21
N SER A 249 -6.09 5.85 25.96
CA SER A 249 -7.20 6.42 26.68
C SER A 249 -8.31 6.84 25.72
N THR A 250 -9.54 6.94 26.22
CA THR A 250 -10.68 7.47 25.47
C THR A 250 -11.35 8.61 26.19
N ALA A 251 -12.05 9.47 25.45
CA ALA A 251 -12.76 10.62 25.98
C ALA A 251 -14.04 10.93 25.20
N PRO A 252 -15.04 11.58 25.81
CA PRO A 252 -16.24 12.07 25.14
C PRO A 252 -16.00 13.35 24.33
N SER A 253 -14.88 14.03 24.53
CA SER A 253 -14.52 15.25 23.80
C SER A 253 -13.04 15.29 23.47
N ALA A 254 -12.64 16.15 22.52
CA ALA A 254 -11.26 16.34 22.07
C ALA A 254 -10.28 16.68 23.21
N THR A 255 -10.75 17.27 24.29
CA THR A 255 -9.92 17.71 25.42
C THR A 255 -10.13 16.92 26.72
N GLY A 256 -10.90 15.82 26.64
CA GLY A 256 -11.19 14.96 27.79
C GLY A 256 -12.61 15.14 28.35
N PRO A 257 -12.91 14.69 29.58
CA PRO A 257 -11.99 13.96 30.45
C PRO A 257 -11.60 12.59 29.89
N TRP A 258 -10.32 12.24 30.03
CA TRP A 258 -9.76 10.99 29.52
C TRP A 258 -9.98 9.83 30.51
N THR A 259 -10.15 8.63 29.98
CA THR A 259 -10.24 7.38 30.75
C THR A 259 -9.29 6.36 30.15
N TYR A 260 -8.34 5.88 30.94
CA TYR A 260 -7.38 4.84 30.53
C TYR A 260 -8.09 3.53 30.21
N ARG A 261 -7.72 2.90 29.10
CA ARG A 261 -8.34 1.68 28.59
C ARG A 261 -7.43 0.46 28.59
N GLY A 262 -6.13 0.65 28.68
CA GLY A 262 -5.18 -0.48 28.72
C GLY A 262 -4.06 -0.36 27.70
N THR A 263 -3.44 -1.50 27.44
CA THR A 263 -2.28 -1.65 26.57
C THR A 263 -2.72 -2.02 25.16
N VAL A 264 -2.23 -1.26 24.17
CA VAL A 264 -2.35 -1.59 22.74
C VAL A 264 -1.22 -2.53 22.32
N MET A 265 0.04 -2.17 22.61
CA MET A 265 1.19 -3.00 22.30
C MET A 265 2.09 -3.13 23.53
N PRO A 266 2.34 -4.36 24.02
CA PRO A 266 3.24 -4.57 25.15
C PRO A 266 4.70 -4.25 24.78
N LYS A 267 5.58 -4.18 25.79
CA LYS A 267 7.04 -4.02 25.58
C LYS A 267 7.57 -5.18 24.74
N GLN A 268 8.04 -4.88 23.54
CA GLN A 268 8.54 -5.85 22.55
C GLN A 268 9.61 -5.20 21.67
N GLY A 269 10.39 -6.03 20.97
CA GLY A 269 11.45 -5.58 20.07
C GLY A 269 12.70 -5.12 20.79
N SER A 270 13.68 -4.59 20.03
CA SER A 270 14.98 -4.15 20.53
C SER A 270 15.10 -2.63 20.69
N SER A 271 14.10 -1.86 20.29
CA SER A 271 14.01 -0.43 20.62
C SER A 271 13.49 -0.26 22.05
N PHE A 272 14.06 0.71 22.78
CA PHE A 272 13.58 1.07 24.12
C PHE A 272 12.53 2.20 24.08
N THR A 273 12.33 2.84 22.93
CA THR A 273 11.19 3.73 22.65
C THR A 273 10.21 3.07 21.68
N ASN A 274 8.97 3.57 21.65
CA ASN A 274 7.97 3.21 20.67
C ASN A 274 7.09 4.43 20.35
N HIS A 275 6.52 4.52 19.14
CA HIS A 275 5.69 5.64 18.72
C HIS A 275 4.49 5.14 17.90
N PRO A 276 3.25 5.46 18.32
CA PRO A 276 2.06 4.91 17.66
C PRO A 276 1.58 5.77 16.49
N GLY A 277 1.05 5.11 15.45
CA GLY A 277 0.20 5.71 14.43
C GLY A 277 -0.98 4.79 14.13
N ILE A 278 -2.21 5.28 14.10
CA ILE A 278 -3.40 4.49 13.76
C ILE A 278 -4.13 5.16 12.60
N ILE A 279 -4.54 4.35 11.62
CA ILE A 279 -5.33 4.82 10.48
C ILE A 279 -6.19 3.71 9.90
N ASP A 280 -7.34 4.08 9.33
CA ASP A 280 -8.17 3.20 8.52
C ASP A 280 -7.79 3.37 7.03
N PHE A 281 -7.57 2.27 6.33
CA PHE A 281 -7.26 2.24 4.90
C PHE A 281 -7.86 1.00 4.24
N ALA A 282 -8.47 1.17 3.06
CA ALA A 282 -9.07 0.09 2.27
C ALA A 282 -9.97 -0.84 3.09
N GLY A 283 -10.80 -0.26 3.99
CA GLY A 283 -11.74 -0.99 4.83
C GLY A 283 -11.15 -1.76 6.02
N ASN A 284 -9.87 -1.54 6.34
CA ASN A 284 -9.17 -2.16 7.46
C ASN A 284 -8.53 -1.11 8.35
N SER A 285 -8.28 -1.46 9.62
CA SER A 285 -7.57 -0.61 10.57
C SER A 285 -6.13 -1.08 10.73
N TYR A 286 -5.19 -0.14 10.76
CA TYR A 286 -3.75 -0.40 10.84
C TYR A 286 -3.12 0.35 12.00
N PHE A 287 -2.22 -0.34 12.69
CA PHE A 287 -1.41 0.20 13.77
C PHE A 287 0.04 0.22 13.34
N PHE A 288 0.61 1.40 13.24
CA PHE A 288 2.03 1.65 12.93
C PHE A 288 2.82 1.85 14.21
N TYR A 289 4.06 1.40 14.20
CA TYR A 289 4.99 1.49 15.32
C TYR A 289 6.42 1.44 14.80
N HIS A 290 7.42 1.57 15.68
CA HIS A 290 8.80 1.27 15.31
C HIS A 290 9.42 0.22 16.24
N ASN A 291 10.44 -0.47 15.72
CA ASN A 291 11.27 -1.42 16.45
C ASN A 291 12.73 -1.23 16.02
N GLY A 292 13.65 -2.09 16.46
CA GLY A 292 15.05 -2.11 16.01
C GLY A 292 15.39 -3.42 15.29
N ALA A 293 14.53 -3.87 14.36
CA ALA A 293 14.63 -5.22 13.79
C ALA A 293 15.57 -5.33 12.59
N LEU A 294 16.00 -4.22 11.97
CA LEU A 294 17.00 -4.25 10.90
C LEU A 294 18.39 -4.66 11.43
N PRO A 295 19.28 -5.20 10.58
CA PRO A 295 20.67 -5.43 10.94
C PRO A 295 21.32 -4.17 11.51
N GLY A 296 21.96 -4.25 12.67
CA GLY A 296 22.50 -3.08 13.38
C GLY A 296 21.45 -2.22 14.10
N GLY A 297 20.18 -2.61 14.04
CA GLY A 297 19.08 -1.87 14.64
C GLY A 297 19.03 -1.92 16.16
N GLY A 298 18.42 -0.90 16.75
CA GLY A 298 18.28 -0.71 18.20
C GLY A 298 17.47 0.52 18.55
N GLY A 299 17.72 1.10 19.73
CA GLY A 299 16.95 2.26 20.19
C GLY A 299 17.29 3.59 19.50
N TYR A 300 18.40 3.68 18.78
CA TYR A 300 18.85 4.86 18.03
C TYR A 300 19.03 4.59 16.53
N THR A 301 18.65 3.39 16.09
CA THR A 301 18.65 2.91 14.71
C THR A 301 17.38 2.09 14.52
N ARG A 302 16.25 2.79 14.58
CA ARG A 302 14.90 2.21 14.62
C ARG A 302 14.41 1.84 13.23
N SER A 303 13.29 1.13 13.15
CA SER A 303 12.67 0.72 11.89
C SER A 303 11.15 0.68 12.03
N VAL A 304 10.43 1.30 11.10
CA VAL A 304 8.97 1.34 11.11
C VAL A 304 8.37 0.02 10.68
N ALA A 305 7.27 -0.35 11.33
CA ALA A 305 6.51 -1.56 11.08
C ALA A 305 5.01 -1.29 11.21
N VAL A 306 4.18 -2.22 10.75
CA VAL A 306 2.72 -2.07 10.74
C VAL A 306 2.02 -3.40 10.96
N GLU A 307 0.92 -3.37 11.73
CA GLU A 307 0.01 -4.51 11.92
C GLU A 307 -1.42 -4.13 11.53
N ARG A 308 -2.16 -5.07 10.97
CA ARG A 308 -3.59 -4.94 10.79
C ARG A 308 -4.31 -5.43 12.05
N PHE A 309 -5.32 -4.69 12.49
CA PHE A 309 -6.16 -5.09 13.61
C PHE A 309 -7.64 -4.81 13.34
N SER A 310 -8.50 -5.28 14.22
CA SER A 310 -9.93 -4.95 14.25
C SER A 310 -10.30 -4.49 15.65
N TYR A 311 -11.06 -3.40 15.76
CA TYR A 311 -11.62 -2.99 17.05
C TYR A 311 -12.54 -4.06 17.60
N ASN A 312 -12.59 -4.19 18.91
CA ASN A 312 -13.58 -5.01 19.58
C ASN A 312 -14.99 -4.43 19.38
N ALA A 313 -16.03 -5.23 19.63
CA ALA A 313 -17.43 -4.81 19.43
C ALA A 313 -17.81 -3.58 20.27
N ASP A 314 -17.17 -3.38 21.42
CA ASP A 314 -17.34 -2.23 22.32
C ASP A 314 -16.50 -1.01 21.92
N GLY A 315 -15.78 -1.06 20.81
CA GLY A 315 -14.89 -0.01 20.32
C GLY A 315 -13.50 0.01 20.96
N THR A 316 -13.18 -0.91 21.87
CA THR A 316 -11.84 -0.99 22.44
C THR A 316 -10.81 -1.50 21.43
N ILE A 317 -9.55 -1.10 21.60
CA ILE A 317 -8.42 -1.58 20.80
C ILE A 317 -7.90 -2.87 21.46
N PRO A 318 -7.78 -3.99 20.72
CA PRO A 318 -7.19 -5.22 21.26
C PRO A 318 -5.69 -5.07 21.46
N THR A 319 -5.11 -5.99 22.22
CA THR A 319 -3.64 -6.09 22.27
C THR A 319 -3.08 -6.54 20.92
N ILE A 320 -2.14 -5.78 20.38
CA ILE A 320 -1.46 -6.01 19.11
C ILE A 320 0.00 -6.38 19.41
N ASN A 321 0.47 -7.48 18.83
CA ASN A 321 1.86 -7.91 18.98
C ASN A 321 2.65 -7.62 17.71
N MET A 322 3.96 -7.32 17.85
CA MET A 322 4.87 -7.16 16.73
C MET A 322 4.99 -8.47 15.95
N THR A 323 4.93 -8.41 14.62
CA THR A 323 5.19 -9.56 13.76
C THR A 323 6.23 -9.23 12.70
N THR A 324 6.91 -10.25 12.18
CA THR A 324 7.81 -10.10 11.03
C THR A 324 7.06 -10.18 9.70
N ALA A 325 5.83 -10.69 9.72
CA ALA A 325 5.03 -10.89 8.51
C ALA A 325 4.27 -9.63 8.07
N GLY A 326 3.95 -8.72 9.01
CA GLY A 326 3.11 -7.54 8.72
C GLY A 326 1.68 -7.88 8.28
N PRO A 327 0.94 -6.88 7.77
CA PRO A 327 -0.45 -7.07 7.35
C PRO A 327 -0.57 -7.86 6.05
N PRO A 328 -1.74 -8.45 5.75
CA PRO A 328 -2.04 -8.95 4.42
C PRO A 328 -2.05 -7.83 3.38
N GLN A 329 -1.58 -8.15 2.16
CA GLN A 329 -1.67 -7.25 1.02
C GLN A 329 -3.12 -6.99 0.62
N VAL A 330 -3.41 -5.76 0.19
CA VAL A 330 -4.70 -5.35 -0.36
C VAL A 330 -4.61 -5.37 -1.88
N GLY A 331 -5.35 -6.27 -2.54
CA GLY A 331 -5.30 -6.42 -4.00
C GLY A 331 -4.00 -7.02 -4.53
N THR A 332 -3.66 -6.69 -5.76
CA THR A 332 -2.44 -7.13 -6.46
C THR A 332 -1.78 -5.94 -7.15
N LEU A 333 -0.45 -5.98 -7.30
CA LEU A 333 0.29 -4.97 -8.05
C LEU A 333 0.20 -5.30 -9.55
N ASN A 334 -0.16 -4.31 -10.38
CA ASN A 334 -0.22 -4.44 -11.84
C ASN A 334 1.18 -4.27 -12.45
N PRO A 335 1.80 -5.30 -13.04
CA PRO A 335 3.14 -5.20 -13.63
C PRO A 335 3.15 -4.56 -15.03
N TYR A 336 2.00 -4.35 -15.64
CA TYR A 336 1.85 -3.88 -17.01
C TYR A 336 1.78 -2.36 -17.16
N VAL A 337 1.84 -1.64 -16.04
CA VAL A 337 2.08 -0.19 -15.96
C VAL A 337 3.46 0.05 -15.36
N ARG A 338 4.03 1.23 -15.62
CA ARG A 338 5.31 1.63 -15.02
C ARG A 338 5.26 1.50 -13.50
N GLN A 339 6.24 0.81 -12.94
CA GLN A 339 6.50 0.72 -11.53
C GLN A 339 7.83 1.40 -11.21
N GLU A 340 7.83 2.31 -10.26
CA GLU A 340 9.08 2.90 -9.76
C GLU A 340 9.88 1.81 -9.04
N ALA A 341 11.19 1.77 -9.24
CA ALA A 341 12.02 0.66 -8.74
C ALA A 341 12.11 0.64 -7.22
N GLU A 342 12.00 1.81 -6.61
CA GLU A 342 11.93 2.01 -5.16
C GLU A 342 10.56 1.65 -4.54
N THR A 343 9.62 1.12 -5.36
CA THR A 343 8.37 0.50 -4.86
C THR A 343 8.67 -0.96 -4.50
N ILE A 344 9.04 -1.21 -3.28
CA ILE A 344 9.52 -2.51 -2.82
C ILE A 344 8.79 -3.00 -1.56
N ALA A 345 8.69 -4.32 -1.43
CA ALA A 345 8.26 -4.98 -0.20
C ALA A 345 9.44 -5.36 0.69
N TRP A 346 10.61 -5.66 0.08
CA TRP A 346 11.85 -5.96 0.78
C TRP A 346 13.06 -5.69 -0.10
N GLY A 347 14.07 -5.00 0.45
CA GLY A 347 15.39 -4.79 -0.15
C GLY A 347 16.47 -5.58 0.57
N THR A 348 17.43 -6.12 -0.16
CA THR A 348 18.62 -6.76 0.38
C THR A 348 19.86 -6.20 -0.30
N GLY A 349 20.73 -5.53 0.44
CA GLY A 349 21.99 -4.95 -0.03
C GLY A 349 21.83 -3.66 -0.84
N VAL A 350 20.62 -3.18 -1.07
CA VAL A 350 20.33 -2.01 -1.89
C VAL A 350 19.94 -0.81 -1.02
N GLU A 351 20.16 0.39 -1.57
CA GLU A 351 19.67 1.67 -1.03
C GLU A 351 18.90 2.43 -2.10
N THR A 352 18.34 3.58 -1.72
CA THR A 352 17.67 4.51 -2.64
C THR A 352 18.39 5.84 -2.66
N GLU A 353 18.42 6.49 -3.83
CA GLU A 353 18.99 7.82 -4.01
C GLU A 353 18.11 8.67 -4.96
N PRO A 354 18.24 10.02 -4.93
CA PRO A 354 17.53 10.89 -5.87
C PRO A 354 17.90 10.60 -7.33
N SER A 355 16.89 10.42 -8.20
CA SER A 355 17.07 10.25 -9.63
C SER A 355 17.13 11.59 -10.36
N SER A 356 18.05 11.72 -11.31
CA SER A 356 18.12 12.90 -12.20
C SER A 356 16.89 13.02 -13.13
N GLU A 357 16.10 11.95 -13.28
CA GLU A 357 14.83 11.95 -14.02
C GLU A 357 13.63 12.28 -13.13
N GLY A 358 13.87 12.59 -11.85
CA GLY A 358 12.85 12.87 -10.83
C GLY A 358 12.48 11.64 -10.00
N GLY A 359 12.00 11.86 -8.78
CA GLY A 359 11.76 10.78 -7.82
C GLY A 359 13.05 10.20 -7.24
N MET A 360 12.99 8.92 -6.87
CA MET A 360 14.13 8.15 -6.37
C MET A 360 14.51 7.06 -7.39
N ASN A 361 15.64 6.42 -7.19
CA ASN A 361 16.02 5.18 -7.86
C ASN A 361 16.66 4.22 -6.85
N VAL A 362 16.65 2.95 -7.15
CA VAL A 362 17.43 1.95 -6.42
C VAL A 362 18.87 2.02 -6.91
N GLY A 363 19.80 2.15 -5.98
CA GLY A 363 21.24 2.25 -6.22
C GLY A 363 22.05 1.41 -5.24
N PHE A 364 23.38 1.63 -5.21
CA PHE A 364 24.35 0.91 -4.37
C PHE A 364 24.33 -0.61 -4.59
N ILE A 365 23.87 -1.04 -5.75
CA ILE A 365 23.58 -2.43 -6.11
C ILE A 365 24.88 -3.19 -6.37
N GLU A 366 25.13 -4.24 -5.58
CA GLU A 366 26.24 -5.17 -5.74
C GLU A 366 25.77 -6.55 -6.25
N ASN A 367 26.74 -7.43 -6.53
CA ASN A 367 26.45 -8.78 -6.99
C ASN A 367 25.77 -9.63 -5.91
N GLY A 368 24.56 -10.09 -6.17
CA GLY A 368 23.74 -10.89 -5.25
C GLY A 368 22.59 -10.14 -4.59
N ASP A 369 22.65 -8.81 -4.60
CA ASP A 369 21.59 -7.97 -4.08
C ASP A 369 20.27 -8.17 -4.82
N ASN A 370 19.19 -7.82 -4.17
CA ASN A 370 17.86 -7.98 -4.78
C ASN A 370 16.81 -7.05 -4.16
N ILE A 371 15.77 -6.77 -4.95
CA ILE A 371 14.52 -6.21 -4.47
C ILE A 371 13.40 -7.24 -4.64
N LYS A 372 12.46 -7.23 -3.71
CA LYS A 372 11.25 -8.04 -3.70
C LYS A 372 10.03 -7.13 -3.88
N VAL A 373 9.15 -7.51 -4.79
CA VAL A 373 7.83 -6.90 -4.99
C VAL A 373 6.78 -7.97 -4.78
N LYS A 374 5.87 -7.76 -3.86
CA LYS A 374 4.86 -8.75 -3.48
C LYS A 374 3.62 -8.69 -4.35
N GLY A 375 3.00 -9.88 -4.52
CA GLY A 375 1.67 -10.03 -5.08
C GLY A 375 1.49 -9.42 -6.45
N VAL A 376 2.49 -9.58 -7.33
CA VAL A 376 2.46 -9.09 -8.70
C VAL A 376 1.49 -9.93 -9.54
N GLY A 377 0.49 -9.28 -10.13
CA GLY A 377 -0.58 -9.92 -10.90
C GLY A 377 -0.23 -10.07 -12.38
N PHE A 378 0.44 -11.14 -12.76
CA PHE A 378 0.80 -11.41 -14.16
C PHE A 378 -0.35 -11.95 -15.01
N GLY A 379 -1.50 -12.32 -14.42
CA GLY A 379 -2.64 -12.86 -15.15
C GLY A 379 -2.25 -14.04 -16.04
N SER A 380 -2.52 -13.94 -17.36
CA SER A 380 -2.15 -14.95 -18.36
C SER A 380 -0.64 -15.02 -18.65
N GLY A 381 0.11 -14.00 -18.31
CA GLY A 381 1.57 -14.01 -18.42
C GLY A 381 2.18 -12.74 -19.01
N ALA A 382 3.50 -12.66 -18.87
CA ALA A 382 4.33 -11.61 -19.44
C ALA A 382 5.24 -12.17 -20.54
N SER A 383 5.53 -11.34 -21.56
CA SER A 383 6.42 -11.67 -22.71
C SER A 383 7.77 -10.97 -22.61
N SER A 384 7.83 -9.79 -22.03
CA SER A 384 9.08 -9.05 -21.84
C SER A 384 9.08 -8.26 -20.54
N PHE A 385 10.26 -7.93 -20.10
CA PHE A 385 10.56 -7.00 -19.01
C PHE A 385 11.39 -5.85 -19.55
N THR A 386 10.98 -4.63 -19.25
CA THR A 386 11.64 -3.40 -19.62
C THR A 386 12.06 -2.67 -18.35
N ALA A 387 13.28 -2.14 -18.32
CA ALA A 387 13.84 -1.42 -17.19
C ALA A 387 14.59 -0.17 -17.62
N ARG A 388 14.50 0.90 -16.83
CA ARG A 388 15.27 2.12 -16.95
C ARG A 388 16.47 2.04 -16.02
N VAL A 389 17.67 2.01 -16.59
CA VAL A 389 18.91 1.67 -15.88
C VAL A 389 20.03 2.64 -16.18
N ALA A 390 20.99 2.77 -15.27
CA ALA A 390 22.24 3.50 -15.47
C ALA A 390 23.40 2.72 -14.85
N SER A 391 24.62 2.90 -15.36
CA SER A 391 25.81 2.30 -14.77
C SER A 391 27.06 3.15 -15.01
N GLY A 392 27.77 3.46 -13.94
CA GLY A 392 29.10 4.08 -13.98
C GLY A 392 30.25 3.09 -14.19
N THR A 393 29.94 1.78 -14.29
CA THR A 393 30.90 0.69 -14.51
C THR A 393 30.60 -0.04 -15.82
N SER A 394 30.97 -1.32 -15.92
CA SER A 394 30.67 -2.16 -17.09
C SER A 394 29.23 -2.66 -17.12
N GLY A 395 28.40 -2.31 -16.12
CA GLY A 395 27.03 -2.81 -15.98
C GLY A 395 26.97 -4.16 -15.28
N GLY A 396 25.90 -4.91 -15.58
CA GLY A 396 25.61 -6.21 -14.98
C GLY A 396 24.39 -6.86 -15.59
N GLN A 397 23.67 -7.63 -14.80
CA GLN A 397 22.44 -8.32 -15.20
C GLN A 397 21.36 -8.11 -14.16
N ILE A 398 20.11 -8.01 -14.61
CA ILE A 398 18.90 -8.10 -13.80
C ILE A 398 18.28 -9.46 -14.09
N GLU A 399 18.31 -10.35 -13.11
CA GLU A 399 17.62 -11.64 -13.14
C GLU A 399 16.19 -11.45 -12.63
N VAL A 400 15.22 -11.68 -13.49
CA VAL A 400 13.79 -11.64 -13.15
C VAL A 400 13.39 -13.01 -12.60
N ARG A 401 13.09 -13.10 -11.31
CA ARG A 401 12.82 -14.35 -10.61
C ARG A 401 11.47 -14.31 -9.89
N LEU A 402 10.85 -15.47 -9.71
CA LEU A 402 9.55 -15.62 -9.04
C LEU A 402 9.67 -16.45 -7.76
N GLY A 403 8.97 -15.99 -6.71
CA GLY A 403 8.82 -16.67 -5.42
C GLY A 403 9.96 -16.47 -4.44
N SER A 404 11.20 -16.35 -4.89
CA SER A 404 12.37 -16.01 -4.06
C SER A 404 13.53 -15.48 -4.91
N ALA A 405 14.55 -14.88 -4.28
CA ALA A 405 15.77 -14.40 -4.96
C ALA A 405 16.55 -15.54 -5.65
N THR A 406 16.34 -16.79 -5.26
CA THR A 406 16.88 -18.00 -5.92
C THR A 406 15.79 -18.84 -6.59
N GLY A 407 14.57 -18.31 -6.69
CA GLY A 407 13.42 -18.98 -7.27
C GLY A 407 13.48 -19.07 -8.79
N THR A 408 12.34 -19.41 -9.42
CA THR A 408 12.25 -19.61 -10.86
C THR A 408 12.74 -18.41 -11.65
N LEU A 409 13.80 -18.58 -12.45
CA LEU A 409 14.29 -17.56 -13.37
C LEU A 409 13.37 -17.53 -14.59
N VAL A 410 12.75 -16.37 -14.86
CA VAL A 410 11.83 -16.17 -15.98
C VAL A 410 12.36 -15.23 -17.06
N GLY A 411 13.43 -14.49 -16.77
CA GLY A 411 14.11 -13.60 -17.71
C GLY A 411 15.43 -13.10 -17.17
N THR A 412 16.31 -12.66 -18.06
CA THR A 412 17.59 -12.00 -17.72
C THR A 412 17.82 -10.83 -18.64
N CYS A 413 17.98 -9.63 -18.09
CA CYS A 413 18.32 -8.43 -18.81
C CYS A 413 19.79 -8.07 -18.59
N THR A 414 20.54 -7.92 -19.69
CA THR A 414 21.90 -7.36 -19.64
C THR A 414 21.81 -5.84 -19.58
N VAL A 415 22.48 -5.26 -18.61
CA VAL A 415 22.62 -3.82 -18.43
C VAL A 415 24.01 -3.42 -18.87
N PRO A 416 24.15 -2.56 -19.90
CA PRO A 416 25.47 -2.09 -20.35
C PRO A 416 26.02 -1.00 -19.43
N GLY A 417 27.33 -0.73 -19.50
CA GLY A 417 27.88 0.51 -18.96
C GLY A 417 27.32 1.70 -19.72
N THR A 418 26.84 2.72 -19.02
CA THR A 418 26.25 3.93 -19.62
C THR A 418 27.13 5.17 -19.44
N GLY A 419 28.27 5.01 -18.77
CA GLY A 419 29.23 6.09 -18.53
C GLY A 419 28.88 6.99 -17.35
N GLY A 420 27.91 6.60 -16.49
CA GLY A 420 27.58 7.36 -15.29
C GLY A 420 26.36 6.78 -14.58
N TRP A 421 26.32 6.95 -13.26
CA TRP A 421 25.26 6.44 -12.39
C TRP A 421 23.88 7.08 -12.61
N GLN A 422 23.83 8.21 -13.30
CA GLN A 422 22.61 8.92 -13.67
C GLN A 422 22.49 9.13 -15.20
N ASN A 423 23.30 8.41 -16.00
CA ASN A 423 23.17 8.37 -17.45
C ASN A 423 22.23 7.24 -17.85
N TRP A 424 20.96 7.56 -17.93
CA TRP A 424 19.89 6.58 -18.06
C TRP A 424 19.74 6.02 -19.48
N THR A 425 19.54 4.71 -19.59
CA THR A 425 19.12 3.99 -20.79
C THR A 425 17.99 3.02 -20.48
N THR A 426 17.26 2.59 -21.51
CA THR A 426 16.22 1.59 -21.36
C THR A 426 16.69 0.26 -21.92
N VAL A 427 16.56 -0.80 -21.16
CA VAL A 427 16.86 -2.18 -21.59
C VAL A 427 15.57 -2.98 -21.59
N THR A 428 15.44 -3.93 -22.54
CA THR A 428 14.30 -4.85 -22.62
C THR A 428 14.82 -6.27 -22.85
N CYS A 429 14.23 -7.24 -22.16
CA CYS A 429 14.57 -8.64 -22.31
C CYS A 429 13.31 -9.52 -22.37
N PRO A 430 13.38 -10.69 -23.04
CA PRO A 430 12.27 -11.64 -23.08
C PRO A 430 12.04 -12.24 -21.69
N VAL A 431 10.76 -12.50 -21.40
CA VAL A 431 10.30 -13.19 -20.19
C VAL A 431 9.36 -14.32 -20.58
N SER A 432 9.46 -15.45 -19.90
CA SER A 432 8.55 -16.59 -20.10
C SER A 432 8.22 -17.27 -18.76
N GLY A 433 6.96 -17.74 -18.62
CA GLY A 433 6.52 -18.45 -17.41
C GLY A 433 6.11 -17.57 -16.23
N ALA A 434 6.12 -16.25 -16.39
CA ALA A 434 5.57 -15.31 -15.38
C ALA A 434 4.05 -15.25 -15.55
N THR A 435 3.30 -16.05 -14.77
CA THR A 435 1.84 -16.17 -14.84
C THR A 435 1.19 -16.18 -13.46
N GLY A 436 -0.10 -15.82 -13.39
CA GLY A 436 -0.88 -15.75 -12.14
C GLY A 436 -0.37 -14.65 -11.21
N THR A 437 -0.69 -14.74 -9.92
CA THR A 437 -0.16 -13.80 -8.91
C THR A 437 1.08 -14.40 -8.26
N ARG A 438 2.21 -13.67 -8.27
CA ARG A 438 3.51 -14.12 -7.79
C ARG A 438 4.26 -13.00 -7.07
N ASP A 439 5.10 -13.35 -6.11
CA ASP A 439 6.14 -12.45 -5.63
C ASP A 439 7.25 -12.39 -6.68
N LEU A 440 7.60 -11.17 -7.09
CA LEU A 440 8.66 -10.86 -8.04
C LEU A 440 9.93 -10.53 -7.27
N TYR A 441 11.06 -11.07 -7.74
CA TYR A 441 12.39 -10.70 -7.28
C TYR A 441 13.21 -10.23 -8.47
N LEU A 442 13.77 -9.02 -8.39
CA LEU A 442 14.80 -8.54 -9.30
C LEU A 442 16.13 -8.73 -8.57
N ARG A 443 16.87 -9.78 -8.97
CA ARG A 443 18.18 -10.09 -8.42
C ARG A 443 19.25 -9.57 -9.34
N PHE A 444 20.27 -8.94 -8.77
CA PHE A 444 21.33 -8.32 -9.53
C PHE A 444 22.56 -9.23 -9.54
N ALA A 445 23.20 -9.35 -10.73
CA ALA A 445 24.36 -10.20 -10.92
C ALA A 445 25.43 -9.49 -11.78
N GLY A 446 26.69 -9.69 -11.44
CA GLY A 446 27.79 -9.06 -12.17
C GLY A 446 29.15 -9.27 -11.53
N GLY A 447 30.08 -8.36 -11.82
CA GLY A 447 31.41 -8.33 -11.21
C GLY A 447 31.40 -7.88 -9.75
N SER A 448 32.53 -7.48 -9.21
CA SER A 448 32.65 -6.89 -7.88
C SER A 448 32.38 -5.40 -7.89
N GLY A 449 31.90 -4.86 -6.75
CA GLY A 449 31.52 -3.47 -6.54
C GLY A 449 30.17 -3.14 -7.16
N TYR A 450 29.84 -1.85 -7.25
CA TYR A 450 28.54 -1.39 -7.72
C TYR A 450 28.34 -1.68 -9.20
N LEU A 451 27.18 -2.21 -9.56
CA LEU A 451 26.84 -2.71 -10.89
C LEU A 451 26.04 -1.68 -11.70
N LEU A 452 24.92 -1.24 -11.16
CA LEU A 452 23.93 -0.43 -11.87
C LEU A 452 23.01 0.31 -10.91
N ASN A 453 22.27 1.30 -11.43
CA ASN A 453 21.11 1.91 -10.82
C ASN A 453 19.87 1.51 -11.60
N LEU A 454 18.72 1.36 -10.90
CA LEU A 454 17.42 1.01 -11.48
C LEU A 454 16.41 2.09 -11.09
N ASN A 455 15.81 2.77 -12.10
CA ASN A 455 14.85 3.85 -11.89
C ASN A 455 13.40 3.34 -11.90
N TRP A 456 13.01 2.60 -12.95
CA TRP A 456 11.69 2.01 -13.07
C TRP A 456 11.71 0.73 -13.89
N TRP A 457 10.62 -0.03 -13.79
CA TRP A 457 10.43 -1.23 -14.58
C TRP A 457 8.97 -1.40 -15.00
N GLN A 458 8.76 -2.21 -16.06
CA GLN A 458 7.44 -2.55 -16.57
C GLN A 458 7.52 -3.87 -17.33
N PHE A 459 6.46 -4.68 -17.24
CA PHE A 459 6.31 -5.85 -18.09
C PHE A 459 5.40 -5.55 -19.28
N THR A 460 5.59 -6.30 -20.36
CA THR A 460 4.66 -6.35 -21.49
C THR A 460 3.82 -7.61 -21.33
N PRO A 461 2.49 -7.55 -21.48
CA PRO A 461 1.66 -8.75 -21.48
C PRO A 461 2.15 -9.76 -22.50
N GLY A 462 2.14 -11.04 -22.13
CA GLY A 462 2.51 -12.15 -23.03
C GLY A 462 1.47 -12.34 -24.12
N GLY A 463 1.91 -12.28 -25.37
CA GLY A 463 1.16 -12.77 -26.52
C GLY A 463 1.23 -14.30 -26.60
N GLY A 464 0.85 -15.02 -25.54
CA GLY A 464 0.57 -16.47 -25.64
C GLY A 464 -0.79 -16.68 -26.29
N SER A 465 -1.10 -17.88 -26.76
CA SER A 465 -2.40 -18.30 -27.31
C SER A 465 -3.53 -18.16 -26.25
N GLY A 466 -3.78 -16.94 -25.77
CA GLY A 466 -4.61 -16.48 -24.67
C GLY A 466 -4.34 -15.03 -24.26
N GLY A 467 -3.61 -14.21 -25.04
CA GLY A 467 -3.40 -12.78 -24.78
C GLY A 467 -4.72 -12.00 -24.81
N ASN A 468 -4.75 -10.87 -24.07
CA ASN A 468 -5.91 -9.96 -24.10
C ASN A 468 -6.20 -9.55 -25.54
N LEU A 469 -7.37 -9.92 -26.05
CA LEU A 469 -7.81 -9.57 -27.40
C LEU A 469 -8.24 -8.10 -27.51
N LEU A 470 -8.35 -7.40 -26.35
CA LEU A 470 -8.69 -6.00 -26.28
C LEU A 470 -7.41 -5.14 -26.29
N THR A 471 -7.39 -4.17 -27.17
CA THR A 471 -6.38 -3.11 -27.20
C THR A 471 -6.67 -2.12 -26.05
N ASN A 472 -5.62 -1.59 -25.41
CA ASN A 472 -5.75 -0.62 -24.32
C ASN A 472 -6.75 -1.09 -23.24
N GLY A 473 -6.59 -2.33 -22.77
CA GLY A 473 -7.45 -2.90 -21.74
C GLY A 473 -7.33 -2.22 -20.38
N THR A 474 -6.23 -1.52 -20.12
CA THR A 474 -5.97 -0.75 -18.90
C THR A 474 -6.45 0.71 -18.98
N MET A 475 -7.03 1.14 -20.11
CA MET A 475 -7.57 2.49 -20.37
C MET A 475 -6.55 3.64 -20.27
N GLU A 476 -5.26 3.39 -20.07
CA GLU A 476 -4.24 4.43 -19.86
C GLU A 476 -3.92 5.25 -21.12
N ASP A 477 -4.15 4.68 -22.32
CA ASP A 477 -4.03 5.39 -23.62
C ASP A 477 -5.31 6.11 -24.02
N GLY A 478 -6.10 6.59 -23.06
CA GLY A 478 -7.37 7.26 -23.30
C GLY A 478 -8.37 6.34 -23.99
N THR A 479 -9.07 6.84 -25.04
CA THR A 479 -10.06 6.05 -25.78
C THR A 479 -9.49 5.18 -26.89
N THR A 480 -8.17 5.04 -27.02
CA THR A 480 -7.50 4.28 -28.07
C THR A 480 -8.04 2.84 -28.15
N GLY A 481 -8.53 2.43 -29.33
CA GLY A 481 -9.12 1.11 -29.59
C GLY A 481 -10.57 0.96 -29.14
N TRP A 482 -11.11 1.88 -28.36
CA TRP A 482 -12.49 1.83 -27.85
C TRP A 482 -13.40 2.85 -28.54
N THR A 483 -14.65 2.46 -28.74
CA THR A 483 -15.72 3.29 -29.26
C THR A 483 -16.98 3.10 -28.42
N SER A 484 -18.04 3.87 -28.68
CA SER A 484 -19.34 3.70 -28.01
C SER A 484 -20.42 3.35 -29.03
N SER A 485 -21.29 2.42 -28.66
CA SER A 485 -22.51 2.11 -29.43
C SER A 485 -23.64 3.13 -29.21
N GLY A 486 -23.40 4.13 -28.37
CA GLY A 486 -24.29 5.26 -28.10
C GLY A 486 -23.93 5.98 -26.81
N GLY A 487 -24.30 7.27 -26.75
CA GLY A 487 -23.79 8.19 -25.75
C GLY A 487 -22.40 8.73 -26.12
N THR A 488 -21.70 9.30 -25.15
CA THR A 488 -20.36 9.88 -25.31
C THR A 488 -19.33 9.06 -24.54
N LEU A 489 -18.32 8.55 -25.25
CA LEU A 489 -17.16 7.91 -24.65
C LEU A 489 -16.05 8.94 -24.44
N SER A 490 -15.51 9.00 -23.24
CA SER A 490 -14.40 9.89 -22.86
C SER A 490 -13.42 9.18 -21.95
N SER A 491 -12.16 9.63 -21.97
CA SER A 491 -11.18 9.26 -20.95
C SER A 491 -11.46 10.06 -19.69
N ALA A 492 -11.58 9.38 -18.56
CA ALA A 492 -11.81 9.95 -17.23
C ALA A 492 -10.54 9.86 -16.39
N THR A 493 -10.24 10.90 -15.62
CA THR A 493 -9.10 10.99 -14.71
C THR A 493 -9.54 11.26 -13.26
N ASP A 494 -10.82 11.42 -13.05
CA ASP A 494 -11.45 11.62 -11.74
C ASP A 494 -11.68 10.32 -10.98
N VAL A 495 -11.78 9.20 -11.71
CA VAL A 495 -11.98 7.85 -11.15
C VAL A 495 -11.24 6.84 -12.02
N ALA A 496 -10.33 6.07 -11.41
CA ALA A 496 -9.67 4.92 -12.03
C ALA A 496 -9.71 3.72 -11.08
N HIS A 497 -9.72 2.49 -11.62
CA HIS A 497 -9.51 1.27 -10.85
C HIS A 497 -8.03 0.95 -10.78
N GLY A 498 -7.36 0.87 -11.94
CA GLY A 498 -5.92 0.76 -12.07
C GLY A 498 -5.32 1.99 -12.75
N GLY A 499 -4.03 2.26 -12.52
CA GLY A 499 -3.37 3.39 -13.16
C GLY A 499 -3.94 4.76 -12.80
N SER A 500 -4.11 5.61 -13.83
CA SER A 500 -4.53 7.00 -13.68
C SER A 500 -5.78 7.37 -14.48
N ARG A 501 -6.30 6.44 -15.28
CA ARG A 501 -7.42 6.69 -16.21
C ARG A 501 -8.40 5.54 -16.24
N SER A 502 -9.65 5.87 -16.55
CA SER A 502 -10.70 4.93 -16.93
C SER A 502 -11.43 5.44 -18.18
N LEU A 503 -12.37 4.68 -18.71
CA LEU A 503 -13.28 5.16 -19.74
C LEU A 503 -14.67 5.38 -19.17
N LEU A 504 -15.23 6.57 -19.40
CA LEU A 504 -16.61 6.89 -19.09
C LEU A 504 -17.45 6.90 -20.37
N ASN A 505 -18.52 6.10 -20.39
CA ASN A 505 -19.58 6.22 -21.38
C ASN A 505 -20.82 6.85 -20.73
N SER A 506 -21.09 8.12 -21.04
CA SER A 506 -22.19 8.92 -20.49
C SER A 506 -23.25 9.26 -21.55
N GLY A 507 -24.42 9.73 -21.11
CA GLY A 507 -25.49 10.14 -22.01
C GLY A 507 -26.11 9.00 -22.83
N ARG A 508 -26.09 7.80 -22.28
CA ARG A 508 -26.71 6.59 -22.86
C ARG A 508 -28.23 6.78 -22.93
N THR A 509 -28.86 6.31 -24.02
CA THR A 509 -30.31 6.37 -24.23
C THR A 509 -30.97 4.99 -24.25
N SER A 510 -30.15 3.92 -24.26
CA SER A 510 -30.60 2.53 -24.21
C SER A 510 -29.64 1.69 -23.35
N ALA A 511 -30.16 0.64 -22.72
CA ALA A 511 -29.41 -0.23 -21.82
C ALA A 511 -28.23 -0.93 -22.52
N TRP A 512 -28.39 -1.32 -23.80
CA TRP A 512 -27.37 -2.02 -24.59
C TRP A 512 -26.23 -1.13 -25.07
N GLN A 513 -26.36 0.18 -24.98
CA GLN A 513 -25.28 1.10 -25.35
C GLN A 513 -24.15 1.06 -24.33
N GLY A 514 -22.91 1.05 -24.82
CA GLY A 514 -21.75 1.02 -23.93
C GLY A 514 -20.43 1.05 -24.68
N PRO A 515 -19.31 1.10 -23.94
CA PRO A 515 -17.98 1.00 -24.51
C PRO A 515 -17.80 -0.33 -25.23
N HIS A 516 -17.29 -0.31 -26.46
CA HIS A 516 -17.08 -1.53 -27.23
C HIS A 516 -15.80 -1.49 -28.06
N GLN A 517 -15.30 -2.67 -28.42
CA GLN A 517 -14.13 -2.86 -29.25
C GLN A 517 -14.33 -4.02 -30.24
N ASN A 518 -13.94 -3.80 -31.50
CA ASN A 518 -13.99 -4.85 -32.52
C ASN A 518 -12.91 -5.90 -32.26
N VAL A 519 -13.30 -7.19 -32.25
CA VAL A 519 -12.44 -8.34 -32.00
C VAL A 519 -12.56 -9.42 -33.09
N THR A 520 -13.12 -9.09 -34.26
CA THR A 520 -13.42 -10.03 -35.34
C THR A 520 -12.24 -10.91 -35.74
N SER A 521 -11.09 -10.28 -35.97
CA SER A 521 -9.87 -10.99 -36.42
C SER A 521 -9.18 -11.81 -35.32
N SER A 522 -9.61 -11.64 -34.06
CA SER A 522 -8.98 -12.25 -32.91
C SER A 522 -9.72 -13.49 -32.40
N LEU A 523 -10.92 -13.78 -32.94
CA LEU A 523 -11.72 -14.91 -32.51
C LEU A 523 -11.40 -16.21 -33.26
N THR A 524 -11.44 -17.30 -32.53
CA THR A 524 -11.35 -18.65 -33.06
C THR A 524 -12.65 -19.40 -32.80
N ASN A 525 -13.23 -20.00 -33.84
CA ASN A 525 -14.48 -20.73 -33.73
C ASN A 525 -14.40 -21.92 -32.77
N GLY A 526 -15.36 -22.02 -31.87
CA GLY A 526 -15.44 -23.08 -30.86
C GLY A 526 -14.53 -22.88 -29.64
N LYS A 527 -13.76 -21.79 -29.56
CA LYS A 527 -12.87 -21.50 -28.43
C LYS A 527 -13.68 -20.92 -27.24
N SER A 528 -13.27 -21.29 -26.02
CA SER A 528 -13.73 -20.68 -24.78
C SER A 528 -12.86 -19.47 -24.46
N TYR A 529 -13.49 -18.34 -24.10
CA TYR A 529 -12.86 -17.09 -23.75
C TYR A 529 -13.18 -16.71 -22.32
N THR A 530 -12.16 -16.29 -21.57
CA THR A 530 -12.31 -15.73 -20.24
C THR A 530 -12.36 -14.20 -20.32
N THR A 531 -13.30 -13.62 -19.62
CA THR A 531 -13.54 -12.18 -19.57
C THR A 531 -13.37 -11.66 -18.15
N SER A 532 -12.74 -10.51 -18.01
CA SER A 532 -12.71 -9.70 -16.79
C SER A 532 -12.79 -8.22 -17.15
N VAL A 533 -13.61 -7.45 -16.46
CA VAL A 533 -13.65 -5.98 -16.59
C VAL A 533 -14.12 -5.37 -15.28
N TRP A 534 -13.49 -4.29 -14.85
CA TRP A 534 -13.94 -3.52 -13.71
C TRP A 534 -14.92 -2.44 -14.19
N VAL A 535 -16.06 -2.36 -13.51
CA VAL A 535 -17.17 -1.45 -13.86
C VAL A 535 -17.62 -0.68 -12.63
N ARG A 536 -17.86 0.61 -12.80
CA ARG A 536 -18.43 1.50 -11.79
C ARG A 536 -19.56 2.31 -12.42
N SER A 537 -20.63 2.58 -11.69
CA SER A 537 -21.71 3.45 -12.17
C SER A 537 -21.37 4.92 -11.96
N GLN A 538 -21.72 5.76 -12.93
CA GLN A 538 -21.69 7.23 -12.77
C GLN A 538 -22.84 7.71 -11.87
N SER A 539 -23.99 7.04 -11.94
CA SER A 539 -25.19 7.33 -11.15
C SER A 539 -25.99 6.06 -10.91
N GLY A 540 -26.78 6.02 -9.84
CA GLY A 540 -27.65 4.89 -9.54
C GLY A 540 -26.90 3.59 -9.24
N THR A 541 -27.63 2.47 -9.36
CA THR A 541 -27.14 1.12 -9.08
C THR A 541 -27.60 0.13 -10.17
N PRO A 542 -27.20 0.34 -11.45
CA PRO A 542 -27.62 -0.54 -12.52
C PRO A 542 -26.98 -1.92 -12.39
N SER A 543 -27.56 -2.91 -13.08
CA SER A 543 -26.94 -4.21 -13.25
C SER A 543 -26.17 -4.24 -14.57
N ALA A 544 -24.83 -4.42 -14.51
CA ALA A 544 -23.95 -4.42 -15.66
C ALA A 544 -23.44 -5.82 -16.01
N LYS A 545 -23.11 -6.05 -17.28
CA LYS A 545 -22.53 -7.28 -17.80
C LYS A 545 -21.63 -6.98 -19.01
N ALA A 546 -20.73 -7.92 -19.33
CA ALA A 546 -20.00 -7.94 -20.59
C ALA A 546 -20.69 -8.91 -21.58
N THR A 547 -20.78 -8.51 -22.84
CA THR A 547 -21.43 -9.25 -23.92
C THR A 547 -20.54 -9.21 -25.17
N LEU A 548 -20.56 -10.30 -25.95
CA LEU A 548 -20.01 -10.36 -27.30
C LEU A 548 -21.18 -10.39 -28.29
N THR A 549 -21.21 -9.46 -29.24
CA THR A 549 -22.04 -9.60 -30.44
C THR A 549 -21.18 -10.06 -31.59
N PHE A 550 -21.72 -10.95 -32.45
CA PHE A 550 -21.03 -11.32 -33.68
C PHE A 550 -22.03 -11.63 -34.80
N THR A 551 -21.60 -11.41 -36.04
CA THR A 551 -22.38 -11.70 -37.25
C THR A 551 -21.64 -12.77 -38.06
N ALA A 552 -22.31 -13.89 -38.32
CA ALA A 552 -21.84 -14.98 -39.19
C ALA A 552 -22.92 -15.30 -40.20
N ASP A 553 -22.54 -15.41 -41.49
CA ASP A 553 -23.46 -15.62 -42.63
C ASP A 553 -24.72 -14.73 -42.57
N GLY A 554 -24.52 -13.43 -42.23
CA GLY A 554 -25.58 -12.44 -42.14
C GLY A 554 -26.46 -12.51 -40.87
N THR A 555 -26.28 -13.50 -40.02
CA THR A 555 -27.03 -13.64 -38.77
C THR A 555 -26.25 -13.05 -37.60
N THR A 556 -26.86 -12.13 -36.86
CA THR A 556 -26.28 -11.54 -35.65
C THR A 556 -26.65 -12.37 -34.42
N ASN A 557 -25.65 -12.69 -33.63
CA ASN A 557 -25.74 -13.49 -32.41
C ASN A 557 -25.16 -12.69 -31.21
N TYR A 558 -25.61 -13.07 -30.01
CA TYR A 558 -25.16 -12.47 -28.75
C TYR A 558 -24.75 -13.54 -27.76
N VAL A 559 -23.56 -13.40 -27.20
CA VAL A 559 -23.04 -14.30 -26.15
C VAL A 559 -22.80 -13.46 -24.88
N GLN A 560 -23.49 -13.79 -23.81
CA GLN A 560 -23.23 -13.19 -22.52
C GLN A 560 -21.88 -13.73 -21.99
N LEU A 561 -20.90 -12.84 -21.82
CA LEU A 561 -19.54 -13.19 -21.40
C LEU A 561 -19.41 -13.26 -19.88
N THR A 562 -20.17 -12.43 -19.14
CA THR A 562 -20.15 -12.40 -17.67
C THR A 562 -21.57 -12.42 -17.11
N PRO A 563 -21.81 -13.00 -15.92
CA PRO A 563 -23.06 -12.78 -15.21
C PRO A 563 -23.30 -11.27 -14.99
N ALA A 564 -24.57 -10.87 -15.03
CA ALA A 564 -24.94 -9.50 -14.70
C ALA A 564 -24.78 -9.28 -13.18
N GLN A 565 -24.11 -8.18 -12.79
CA GLN A 565 -23.88 -7.80 -11.40
C GLN A 565 -24.28 -6.35 -11.14
N THR A 566 -24.77 -6.06 -9.94
CA THR A 566 -25.09 -4.70 -9.52
C THR A 566 -23.79 -3.91 -9.37
N VAL A 567 -23.72 -2.76 -10.05
CA VAL A 567 -22.63 -1.78 -9.91
C VAL A 567 -23.18 -0.50 -9.27
N ASN A 568 -22.33 0.25 -8.60
CA ASN A 568 -22.76 1.46 -7.87
C ASN A 568 -21.71 2.59 -8.00
N THR A 569 -22.02 3.73 -7.40
CA THR A 569 -21.18 4.93 -7.43
C THR A 569 -20.05 4.93 -6.39
N ASN A 570 -20.07 4.00 -5.42
CA ASN A 570 -19.17 4.03 -4.27
C ASN A 570 -17.88 3.23 -4.48
N GLY A 571 -17.84 2.38 -5.52
CA GLY A 571 -16.68 1.52 -5.78
C GLY A 571 -16.76 0.80 -7.11
N TRP A 572 -15.71 0.05 -7.41
CA TRP A 572 -15.59 -0.76 -8.60
C TRP A 572 -16.10 -2.18 -8.35
N THR A 573 -16.79 -2.76 -9.33
CA THR A 573 -17.25 -4.15 -9.32
C THR A 573 -16.58 -4.88 -10.46
N GLN A 574 -15.94 -6.01 -10.18
CA GLN A 574 -15.33 -6.85 -11.20
C GLN A 574 -16.37 -7.80 -11.80
N LEU A 575 -16.59 -7.68 -13.09
CA LEU A 575 -17.38 -8.65 -13.88
C LEU A 575 -16.42 -9.71 -14.42
N THR A 576 -16.65 -10.98 -14.10
CA THR A 576 -15.83 -12.09 -14.60
C THR A 576 -16.70 -13.22 -15.13
N GLY A 577 -16.20 -13.92 -16.15
CA GLY A 577 -16.90 -15.07 -16.70
C GLY A 577 -16.07 -15.80 -17.76
N THR A 578 -16.54 -17.00 -18.14
CA THR A 578 -15.98 -17.78 -19.25
C THR A 578 -17.12 -18.22 -20.15
N ALA A 579 -17.00 -18.00 -21.45
CA ALA A 579 -18.00 -18.40 -22.44
C ALA A 579 -17.36 -19.01 -23.68
N THR A 580 -17.95 -20.07 -24.22
CA THR A 580 -17.55 -20.65 -25.52
C THR A 580 -18.24 -19.89 -26.64
N VAL A 581 -17.45 -19.41 -27.61
CA VAL A 581 -17.94 -18.68 -28.79
C VAL A 581 -17.83 -19.60 -30.01
N SER A 582 -18.97 -19.96 -30.60
CA SER A 582 -19.00 -20.81 -31.79
C SER A 582 -19.99 -20.28 -32.80
N TRP A 583 -19.68 -20.46 -34.06
CA TRP A 583 -20.52 -20.05 -35.19
C TRP A 583 -20.42 -21.04 -36.34
N THR A 584 -21.40 -21.00 -37.26
CA THR A 584 -21.37 -21.66 -38.53
C THR A 584 -21.17 -20.63 -39.64
N GLY A 585 -20.48 -21.03 -40.73
CA GLY A 585 -20.22 -20.16 -41.85
C GLY A 585 -19.10 -19.14 -41.62
N THR A 586 -19.18 -18.01 -42.30
CA THR A 586 -18.13 -16.96 -42.29
C THR A 586 -18.43 -15.88 -41.27
N LEU A 587 -17.52 -15.66 -40.30
CA LEU A 587 -17.58 -14.55 -39.37
C LEU A 587 -17.24 -13.24 -40.10
N THR A 588 -18.13 -12.26 -40.07
CA THR A 588 -17.95 -10.97 -40.74
C THR A 588 -17.73 -9.82 -39.78
N ASN A 589 -18.26 -9.90 -38.56
CA ASN A 589 -18.08 -8.88 -37.51
C ASN A 589 -18.19 -9.52 -36.12
N ALA A 590 -17.41 -9.04 -35.18
CA ALA A 590 -17.56 -9.34 -33.76
C ALA A 590 -17.08 -8.18 -32.89
N SER A 591 -17.84 -7.86 -31.85
CA SER A 591 -17.52 -6.78 -30.93
C SER A 591 -17.76 -7.20 -29.48
N PHE A 592 -16.74 -7.01 -28.66
CA PHE A 592 -16.84 -7.03 -27.20
C PHE A 592 -17.43 -5.71 -26.71
N TYR A 593 -18.38 -5.74 -25.76
CA TYR A 593 -18.90 -4.52 -25.15
C TYR A 593 -19.41 -4.74 -23.72
N VAL A 594 -19.49 -3.63 -22.96
CA VAL A 594 -20.06 -3.61 -21.62
C VAL A 594 -21.37 -2.83 -21.64
N GLU A 595 -22.41 -3.45 -21.11
CA GLU A 595 -23.78 -2.92 -21.13
C GLU A 595 -24.44 -3.06 -19.75
N THR A 596 -25.61 -2.42 -19.58
CA THR A 596 -26.50 -2.67 -18.45
C THR A 596 -27.65 -3.61 -18.86
N ALA A 597 -28.13 -4.43 -17.92
CA ALA A 597 -29.31 -5.26 -18.15
C ALA A 597 -30.60 -4.39 -18.24
N ALA A 598 -30.61 -3.24 -17.55
CA ALA A 598 -31.67 -2.24 -17.62
C ALA A 598 -31.09 -0.88 -17.19
N GLY A 599 -31.77 0.22 -17.58
CA GLY A 599 -31.34 1.58 -17.25
C GLY A 599 -30.29 2.14 -18.21
N THR A 600 -30.05 3.44 -18.08
CA THR A 600 -29.19 4.23 -18.99
C THR A 600 -28.12 5.00 -18.21
N ASP A 601 -27.84 4.60 -16.96
CA ASP A 601 -26.79 5.20 -16.14
C ASP A 601 -25.44 5.16 -16.86
N GLY A 602 -24.64 6.21 -16.72
CA GLY A 602 -23.30 6.23 -17.28
C GLY A 602 -22.43 5.15 -16.62
N LEU A 603 -21.52 4.57 -17.38
CA LEU A 603 -20.62 3.51 -16.94
C LEU A 603 -19.17 3.96 -17.08
N TYR A 604 -18.41 3.85 -15.99
CA TYR A 604 -16.97 3.78 -16.03
C TYR A 604 -16.56 2.32 -16.24
N ILE A 605 -15.58 2.07 -17.11
CA ILE A 605 -14.92 0.78 -17.27
C ILE A 605 -13.41 0.94 -17.14
N ASP A 606 -12.76 -0.09 -16.61
CA ASP A 606 -11.32 -0.13 -16.44
C ASP A 606 -10.81 -1.58 -16.39
N ASP A 607 -9.49 -1.79 -16.57
CA ASP A 607 -8.80 -3.08 -16.47
C ASP A 607 -9.57 -4.23 -17.14
N ALA A 608 -9.91 -4.06 -18.42
CA ALA A 608 -10.66 -5.03 -19.21
C ALA A 608 -9.75 -6.07 -19.87
N SER A 609 -10.14 -7.32 -19.79
CA SER A 609 -9.49 -8.44 -20.51
C SER A 609 -10.51 -9.37 -21.14
N PHE A 610 -10.18 -9.87 -22.34
CA PHE A 610 -10.92 -10.88 -23.09
C PHE A 610 -9.91 -11.80 -23.76
N GLN A 611 -9.82 -13.09 -23.34
CA GLN A 611 -8.68 -13.97 -23.65
C GLN A 611 -9.12 -15.37 -24.09
#